data_516d863aeb36f09dd17edd7329975c1f
#
_entry.id   516d863aeb36f09dd17edd7329975c1f
#
_cell.length_a   1.000
_cell.length_b   1.000
_cell.length_c   1.000
_cell.angle_alpha   90.00
_cell.angle_beta   90.00
_cell.angle_gamma   90.00
#
_symmetry.space_group_name_H-M   'P 1'
#
loop_
_entity.id
_entity.type
_entity.pdbx_description
1 polymer ?
#
loop_
_entity_poly.entity_id
_entity_poly.type
_entity_poly.pdbx_seq_one_letter_code
_entity_poly.pdbx_strand_id
1 'polypeptide(L)'
;MTKEIRLNAFAMNCVAHQSPGLWTHPRDRTAEYNRLPYWLDLARALERGRFDGLFLADVLGVYDVYGNSPDAALTYATQTPANEPLLLISAMAAVTKHLGFGVTSNLSFEPPYPFARRMSTLDHLTEGRIGWNVVTGYLDSAARGAGKDKQTAHDDRYDIADEYMEVVYKLWEGSWEDDAAIRDRARGIFTDPSKVHRVTHEGRNYKLNAIHLAEPSPQRTPVLYQAGTSPRGRQFAAQHAECVFMSGPSAKVIGPRVAAIREQAAKVGRDPREILMFSMFTVILGETEAGAKAKYEDYRNHISPEGALTLMSGWTGVDFSQLALDQEVRHVTNDAGRSAMDNITRADPDRVWTVREVAQHVGIGGIGPVIVGTPEKVADEIEAWFESTDVDGLNMPFAVSPGDFEDISDMLVPELTRRGRYKKDYAPGTLREKLFGAGRARLSAPHPAVQYRPQVRQKAAE
;
A
#
# COMPACT_ATOMS: atom_id res chain seq x y z
N MET A 1 -5.01 -27.31 -4.90
CA MET A 1 -3.69 -26.86 -4.41
C MET A 1 -3.92 -25.80 -3.36
N THR A 2 -3.26 -25.89 -2.23
CA THR A 2 -3.32 -24.86 -1.19
C THR A 2 -2.67 -23.56 -1.71
N LYS A 3 -3.34 -22.44 -1.46
CA LYS A 3 -2.93 -21.10 -1.91
C LYS A 3 -1.60 -20.69 -1.26
N GLU A 4 -0.62 -20.25 -2.04
CA GLU A 4 0.62 -19.68 -1.51
C GLU A 4 0.34 -18.35 -0.81
N ILE A 5 0.93 -18.15 0.36
CA ILE A 5 0.81 -16.91 1.14
C ILE A 5 1.81 -15.90 0.59
N ARG A 6 1.37 -14.67 0.36
CA ARG A 6 2.24 -13.53 0.02
C ARG A 6 2.38 -12.63 1.22
N LEU A 7 3.59 -12.12 1.45
CA LEU A 7 3.88 -11.23 2.57
C LEU A 7 4.45 -9.90 2.07
N ASN A 8 3.78 -8.81 2.41
CA ASN A 8 4.34 -7.47 2.30
C ASN A 8 4.64 -6.94 3.71
N ALA A 9 5.80 -6.33 3.90
CA ALA A 9 6.07 -5.48 5.04
C ALA A 9 5.36 -4.15 4.84
N PHE A 10 4.69 -3.64 5.85
CA PHE A 10 3.93 -2.40 5.79
C PHE A 10 4.56 -1.34 6.68
N ALA A 11 5.17 -0.35 6.08
CA ALA A 11 5.86 0.73 6.78
C ALA A 11 5.49 2.11 6.19
N MET A 12 6.01 3.15 6.81
CA MET A 12 5.89 4.54 6.35
C MET A 12 7.20 5.27 6.68
N ASN A 13 7.60 6.24 5.88
CA ASN A 13 8.82 7.02 6.11
C ASN A 13 8.60 8.05 7.23
N CYS A 14 8.30 7.57 8.43
CA CYS A 14 8.02 8.35 9.64
C CYS A 14 8.41 7.55 10.90
N VAL A 15 8.28 8.17 12.07
CA VAL A 15 8.58 7.51 13.35
C VAL A 15 7.49 6.50 13.73
N ALA A 16 6.25 6.92 13.92
CA ALA A 16 5.18 6.03 14.34
C ALA A 16 4.17 5.85 13.20
N HIS A 17 4.20 4.67 12.57
CA HIS A 17 3.29 4.34 11.46
C HIS A 17 1.92 3.84 11.96
N GLN A 18 1.86 2.62 12.51
CA GLN A 18 0.61 1.96 12.97
C GLN A 18 0.64 1.62 14.46
N SER A 19 1.68 2.03 15.18
CA SER A 19 1.89 1.69 16.59
C SER A 19 2.41 2.91 17.35
N PRO A 20 1.57 3.92 17.61
CA PRO A 20 1.98 5.15 18.30
C PRO A 20 2.53 4.89 19.69
N GLY A 21 3.71 5.45 19.98
CA GLY A 21 4.41 5.30 21.24
C GLY A 21 5.49 4.23 21.23
N LEU A 22 5.41 3.21 20.36
CA LEU A 22 6.34 2.07 20.33
C LEU A 22 7.77 2.45 19.95
N TRP A 23 7.99 3.63 19.35
CA TRP A 23 9.32 4.18 19.09
C TRP A 23 10.17 4.40 20.37
N THR A 24 9.52 4.40 21.54
CA THR A 24 10.19 4.47 22.85
C THR A 24 10.74 3.12 23.32
N HIS A 25 10.36 2.02 22.66
CA HIS A 25 10.83 0.69 22.99
C HIS A 25 12.31 0.50 22.60
N PRO A 26 13.17 -0.12 23.45
CA PRO A 26 14.63 -0.20 23.21
C PRO A 26 15.04 -0.94 21.91
N ARG A 27 14.21 -1.86 21.39
CA ARG A 27 14.45 -2.57 20.12
C ARG A 27 14.00 -1.78 18.89
N ASP A 28 13.30 -0.65 19.07
CA ASP A 28 12.80 0.14 17.95
C ASP A 28 13.88 1.08 17.40
N ARG A 29 13.95 1.17 16.08
CA ARG A 29 14.84 2.08 15.38
C ARG A 29 14.09 3.07 14.48
N THR A 30 12.77 3.17 14.58
CA THR A 30 11.99 4.07 13.73
C THR A 30 12.34 5.54 13.92
N ALA A 31 12.89 5.93 15.06
CA ALA A 31 13.45 7.29 15.26
C ALA A 31 14.60 7.62 14.29
N GLU A 32 15.20 6.60 13.64
CA GLU A 32 16.20 6.75 12.58
C GLU A 32 15.58 6.84 11.16
N TYR A 33 14.27 7.00 11.03
CA TYR A 33 13.54 7.03 9.75
C TYR A 33 14.14 7.99 8.70
N ASN A 34 14.81 9.04 9.13
CA ASN A 34 15.49 10.02 8.29
C ASN A 34 16.95 9.67 7.96
N ARG A 35 17.38 8.43 8.28
CA ARG A 35 18.73 7.92 8.05
C ARG A 35 18.72 6.72 7.12
N LEU A 36 19.53 6.78 6.08
CA LEU A 36 19.60 5.73 5.08
C LEU A 36 19.99 4.34 5.63
N PRO A 37 20.95 4.19 6.57
CA PRO A 37 21.30 2.88 7.10
C PRO A 37 20.11 2.09 7.65
N TYR A 38 19.17 2.72 8.35
CA TYR A 38 17.96 2.07 8.85
C TYR A 38 17.16 1.38 7.71
N TRP A 39 16.94 2.09 6.61
CA TRP A 39 16.19 1.58 5.47
C TRP A 39 16.93 0.47 4.71
N LEU A 40 18.25 0.58 4.60
CA LEU A 40 19.07 -0.46 3.95
C LEU A 40 19.09 -1.74 4.78
N ASP A 41 19.18 -1.64 6.10
CA ASP A 41 19.14 -2.79 7.02
C ASP A 41 17.76 -3.45 6.96
N LEU A 42 16.69 -2.67 7.00
CA LEU A 42 15.32 -3.16 6.85
C LEU A 42 15.14 -3.90 5.51
N ALA A 43 15.56 -3.31 4.40
CA ALA A 43 15.44 -3.93 3.07
C ALA A 43 16.19 -5.28 3.00
N ARG A 44 17.40 -5.38 3.58
CA ARG A 44 18.16 -6.64 3.65
C ARG A 44 17.45 -7.69 4.52
N ALA A 45 16.88 -7.28 5.67
CA ALA A 45 16.14 -8.18 6.55
C ALA A 45 14.90 -8.75 5.84
N LEU A 46 14.15 -7.90 5.14
CA LEU A 46 12.97 -8.31 4.36
C LEU A 46 13.34 -9.25 3.20
N GLU A 47 14.42 -8.96 2.47
CA GLU A 47 14.88 -9.85 1.39
C GLU A 47 15.35 -11.20 1.94
N ARG A 48 16.06 -11.25 3.08
CA ARG A 48 16.42 -12.49 3.77
C ARG A 48 15.17 -13.31 4.13
N GLY A 49 14.10 -12.65 4.59
CA GLY A 49 12.80 -13.27 4.87
C GLY A 49 11.97 -13.58 3.61
N ARG A 50 12.49 -13.31 2.41
CA ARG A 50 11.78 -13.53 1.14
C ARG A 50 10.43 -12.83 1.05
N PHE A 51 10.26 -11.66 1.66
CA PHE A 51 9.06 -10.86 1.51
C PHE A 51 8.79 -10.53 0.04
N ASP A 52 7.54 -10.53 -0.38
CA ASP A 52 7.15 -10.15 -1.74
C ASP A 52 7.42 -8.68 -2.00
N GLY A 53 7.21 -7.83 -0.99
CA GLY A 53 7.50 -6.41 -1.09
C GLY A 53 7.59 -5.69 0.24
N LEU A 54 8.22 -4.52 0.21
CA LEU A 54 8.06 -3.46 1.19
C LEU A 54 7.02 -2.48 0.64
N PHE A 55 5.88 -2.39 1.33
CA PHE A 55 4.85 -1.43 1.02
C PHE A 55 5.01 -0.18 1.91
N LEU A 56 5.33 0.93 1.27
CA LEU A 56 5.50 2.22 1.94
C LEU A 56 4.22 3.05 1.80
N ALA A 57 3.53 3.22 2.92
CA ALA A 57 2.46 4.21 3.02
C ALA A 57 3.04 5.62 2.95
N ASP A 58 2.18 6.54 2.55
CA ASP A 58 2.43 7.98 2.64
C ASP A 58 1.13 8.74 2.86
N VAL A 59 1.20 9.76 3.69
CA VAL A 59 0.10 10.69 3.94
C VAL A 59 0.66 12.11 3.84
N LEU A 60 0.30 12.80 2.79
CA LEU A 60 0.63 14.21 2.66
C LEU A 60 -0.34 15.02 3.56
N GLY A 61 0.21 15.66 4.57
CA GLY A 61 -0.55 16.43 5.57
C GLY A 61 -0.33 15.95 7.00
N VAL A 62 -0.69 16.77 7.97
CA VAL A 62 -0.58 16.47 9.40
C VAL A 62 -1.94 16.07 9.96
N TYR A 63 -1.96 15.18 10.96
CA TYR A 63 -3.16 14.81 11.69
C TYR A 63 -3.52 15.90 12.70
N ASP A 64 -4.41 16.82 12.32
CA ASP A 64 -4.83 18.00 13.08
C ASP A 64 -6.30 17.97 13.52
N VAL A 65 -6.96 16.82 13.42
CA VAL A 65 -8.38 16.66 13.81
C VAL A 65 -8.52 16.51 15.32
N TYR A 66 -7.63 15.74 15.98
CA TYR A 66 -7.65 15.55 17.43
C TYR A 66 -7.33 16.86 18.15
N GLY A 67 -8.29 17.36 18.93
CA GLY A 67 -8.18 18.65 19.61
C GLY A 67 -8.11 19.87 18.67
N ASN A 68 -8.43 19.69 17.39
CA ASN A 68 -8.32 20.71 16.35
C ASN A 68 -6.93 21.38 16.31
N SER A 69 -5.87 20.58 16.52
CA SER A 69 -4.48 21.01 16.59
C SER A 69 -3.52 19.91 16.10
N PRO A 70 -2.38 20.25 15.49
CA PRO A 70 -1.32 19.29 15.17
C PRO A 70 -0.51 18.84 16.40
N ASP A 71 -0.73 19.43 17.58
CA ASP A 71 0.13 19.27 18.75
C ASP A 71 0.24 17.81 19.20
N ALA A 72 -0.85 17.05 19.21
CA ALA A 72 -0.83 15.64 19.56
C ALA A 72 -0.07 14.80 18.52
N ALA A 73 -0.26 15.07 17.22
CA ALA A 73 0.49 14.37 16.17
C ALA A 73 1.99 14.63 16.28
N LEU A 74 2.40 15.86 16.57
CA LEU A 74 3.81 16.26 16.78
C LEU A 74 4.37 15.66 18.07
N THR A 75 3.64 15.76 19.19
CA THR A 75 4.08 15.27 20.50
C THR A 75 4.33 13.77 20.50
N TYR A 76 3.42 13.00 19.90
CA TYR A 76 3.47 11.55 19.92
C TYR A 76 4.05 10.94 18.61
N ALA A 77 4.61 11.78 17.75
CA ALA A 77 5.18 11.40 16.45
C ALA A 77 4.22 10.59 15.56
N THR A 78 2.92 10.89 15.61
CA THR A 78 1.86 10.15 14.93
C THR A 78 1.87 10.46 13.43
N GLN A 79 2.58 9.63 12.65
CA GLN A 79 2.86 9.78 11.21
C GLN A 79 3.41 11.17 10.83
N THR A 80 3.92 11.92 11.80
CA THR A 80 4.52 13.24 11.63
C THR A 80 5.62 13.40 12.69
N PRO A 81 6.88 13.74 12.29
CA PRO A 81 7.33 14.09 10.94
C PRO A 81 7.38 12.90 9.98
N ALA A 82 7.21 13.17 8.68
CA ALA A 82 7.29 12.18 7.61
C ALA A 82 8.14 12.70 6.45
N ASN A 83 8.88 11.78 5.79
CA ASN A 83 9.70 12.07 4.62
C ASN A 83 9.13 11.38 3.38
N GLU A 84 9.53 11.88 2.19
CA GLU A 84 9.14 11.35 0.88
C GLU A 84 9.62 9.90 0.68
N PRO A 85 8.73 8.91 0.54
CA PRO A 85 9.13 7.51 0.44
C PRO A 85 9.74 7.13 -0.92
N LEU A 86 9.39 7.81 -2.02
CA LEU A 86 9.91 7.51 -3.36
C LEU A 86 11.45 7.62 -3.42
N LEU A 87 12.03 8.55 -2.65
CA LEU A 87 13.47 8.79 -2.65
C LEU A 87 14.28 7.64 -2.00
N LEU A 88 13.66 6.82 -1.18
CA LEU A 88 14.29 5.66 -0.53
C LEU A 88 14.46 4.47 -1.48
N ILE A 89 13.59 4.34 -2.47
CA ILE A 89 13.45 3.13 -3.29
C ILE A 89 14.76 2.76 -3.99
N SER A 90 15.40 3.73 -4.67
CA SER A 90 16.63 3.47 -5.41
C SER A 90 17.78 2.96 -4.51
N ALA A 91 17.89 3.50 -3.29
CA ALA A 91 18.90 3.09 -2.35
C ALA A 91 18.66 1.67 -1.81
N MET A 92 17.41 1.34 -1.47
CA MET A 92 17.03 -0.01 -1.03
C MET A 92 17.16 -1.02 -2.19
N ALA A 93 16.81 -0.65 -3.41
CA ALA A 93 16.97 -1.48 -4.59
C ALA A 93 18.44 -1.82 -4.88
N ALA A 94 19.37 -0.92 -4.57
CA ALA A 94 20.81 -1.15 -4.76
C ALA A 94 21.40 -2.21 -3.82
N VAL A 95 20.74 -2.54 -2.71
CA VAL A 95 21.18 -3.55 -1.73
C VAL A 95 20.33 -4.81 -1.74
N THR A 96 19.35 -4.90 -2.64
CA THR A 96 18.44 -6.04 -2.81
C THR A 96 18.35 -6.46 -4.28
N LYS A 97 17.99 -7.72 -4.53
CA LYS A 97 17.85 -8.27 -5.89
C LYS A 97 16.41 -8.65 -6.24
N HIS A 98 15.61 -8.96 -5.23
CA HIS A 98 14.31 -9.61 -5.44
C HIS A 98 13.15 -8.86 -4.78
N LEU A 99 13.40 -8.17 -3.68
CA LEU A 99 12.38 -7.44 -2.92
C LEU A 99 11.65 -6.44 -3.81
N GLY A 100 10.31 -6.52 -3.84
CA GLY A 100 9.45 -5.54 -4.49
C GLY A 100 9.24 -4.29 -3.63
N PHE A 101 8.87 -3.18 -4.26
CA PHE A 101 8.62 -1.92 -3.58
C PHE A 101 7.26 -1.38 -4.01
N GLY A 102 6.25 -1.49 -3.14
CA GLY A 102 4.98 -0.78 -3.29
C GLY A 102 5.09 0.58 -2.63
N VAL A 103 4.91 1.65 -3.37
CA VAL A 103 5.06 3.00 -2.82
C VAL A 103 3.80 3.81 -3.03
N THR A 104 3.36 4.51 -1.99
CA THR A 104 2.23 5.43 -2.06
C THR A 104 2.65 6.74 -2.68
N SER A 105 1.88 7.22 -3.64
CA SER A 105 1.97 8.59 -4.15
C SER A 105 0.56 9.12 -4.42
N ASN A 106 0.28 10.29 -3.86
CA ASN A 106 -1.03 10.93 -3.93
C ASN A 106 -1.18 11.70 -5.26
N LEU A 107 -2.11 11.24 -6.10
CA LEU A 107 -2.36 11.86 -7.41
C LEU A 107 -3.04 13.24 -7.37
N SER A 108 -3.67 13.62 -6.23
CA SER A 108 -4.43 14.88 -6.14
C SER A 108 -3.56 16.13 -6.14
N PHE A 109 -2.28 16.00 -5.85
CA PHE A 109 -1.36 17.14 -5.70
C PHE A 109 -0.15 17.07 -6.65
N GLU A 110 -0.05 16.04 -7.49
CA GLU A 110 1.05 15.87 -8.43
C GLU A 110 0.54 15.75 -9.88
N PRO A 111 1.08 16.54 -10.83
CA PRO A 111 0.73 16.41 -12.24
C PRO A 111 1.13 15.06 -12.83
N PRO A 112 0.31 14.44 -13.72
CA PRO A 112 0.55 13.08 -14.23
C PRO A 112 1.82 12.96 -15.10
N TYR A 113 2.23 13.99 -15.80
CA TYR A 113 3.39 13.94 -16.71
C TYR A 113 4.74 13.78 -15.97
N PRO A 114 5.11 14.64 -14.99
CA PRO A 114 6.33 14.42 -14.20
C PRO A 114 6.27 13.15 -13.37
N PHE A 115 5.10 12.80 -12.83
CA PHE A 115 4.90 11.57 -12.10
C PHE A 115 5.17 10.32 -12.95
N ALA A 116 4.62 10.25 -14.16
CA ALA A 116 4.84 9.14 -15.08
C ALA A 116 6.34 8.93 -15.37
N ARG A 117 7.11 10.01 -15.59
CA ARG A 117 8.57 9.95 -15.78
C ARG A 117 9.28 9.40 -14.54
N ARG A 118 8.90 9.85 -13.34
CA ARG A 118 9.49 9.40 -12.08
C ARG A 118 9.28 7.90 -11.87
N MET A 119 8.06 7.42 -12.10
CA MET A 119 7.74 5.99 -11.96
C MET A 119 8.48 5.13 -12.98
N SER A 120 8.61 5.56 -14.24
CA SER A 120 9.43 4.85 -15.23
C SER A 120 10.91 4.83 -14.85
N THR A 121 11.42 5.91 -14.27
CA THR A 121 12.80 5.95 -13.75
C THR A 121 13.01 4.91 -12.64
N LEU A 122 12.07 4.85 -11.68
CA LEU A 122 12.14 3.85 -10.61
C LEU A 122 12.00 2.43 -11.15
N ASP A 123 11.15 2.20 -12.14
CA ASP A 123 10.97 0.88 -12.75
C ASP A 123 12.27 0.41 -13.45
N HIS A 124 12.99 1.31 -14.13
CA HIS A 124 14.32 1.03 -14.67
C HIS A 124 15.35 0.73 -13.57
N LEU A 125 15.47 1.61 -12.57
CA LEU A 125 16.47 1.49 -11.51
C LEU A 125 16.25 0.28 -10.60
N THR A 126 15.02 -0.18 -10.47
CA THR A 126 14.64 -1.36 -9.69
C THR A 126 14.57 -2.64 -10.54
N GLU A 127 14.86 -2.56 -11.84
CA GLU A 127 14.73 -3.70 -12.76
C GLU A 127 13.32 -4.33 -12.73
N GLY A 128 12.29 -3.47 -12.73
CA GLY A 128 10.90 -3.92 -12.74
C GLY A 128 10.35 -4.33 -11.38
N ARG A 129 10.90 -3.81 -10.27
CA ARG A 129 10.43 -4.17 -8.91
C ARG A 129 9.58 -3.09 -8.23
N ILE A 130 9.12 -2.08 -8.97
CA ILE A 130 8.30 -0.99 -8.45
C ILE A 130 6.80 -1.24 -8.62
N GLY A 131 6.00 -0.85 -7.64
CA GLY A 131 4.55 -0.72 -7.71
C GLY A 131 4.09 0.60 -7.12
N TRP A 132 2.96 1.09 -7.58
CA TRP A 132 2.35 2.34 -7.15
C TRP A 132 1.04 2.09 -6.41
N ASN A 133 0.96 2.53 -5.16
CA ASN A 133 -0.29 2.61 -4.42
C ASN A 133 -1.00 3.92 -4.76
N VAL A 134 -2.10 3.78 -5.49
CA VAL A 134 -2.89 4.90 -5.97
C VAL A 134 -3.79 5.40 -4.85
N VAL A 135 -3.55 6.62 -4.37
CA VAL A 135 -4.38 7.27 -3.35
C VAL A 135 -4.83 8.65 -3.80
N THR A 136 -6.02 9.05 -3.36
CA THR A 136 -6.62 10.35 -3.67
C THR A 136 -6.52 11.35 -2.51
N GLY A 137 -5.90 10.93 -1.38
CA GLY A 137 -5.81 11.73 -0.17
C GLY A 137 -7.15 11.89 0.57
N TYR A 138 -7.09 12.35 1.82
CA TYR A 138 -8.29 12.54 2.64
C TYR A 138 -8.17 13.66 3.69
N LEU A 139 -6.97 14.15 3.97
CA LEU A 139 -6.72 15.18 4.96
C LEU A 139 -6.92 16.59 4.39
N ASP A 140 -7.66 17.44 5.11
CA ASP A 140 -7.80 18.86 4.80
C ASP A 140 -6.46 19.61 4.97
N SER A 141 -5.60 19.19 5.91
CA SER A 141 -4.27 19.75 6.09
C SER A 141 -3.40 19.60 4.84
N ALA A 142 -3.52 18.48 4.11
CA ALA A 142 -2.84 18.30 2.83
C ALA A 142 -3.37 19.26 1.76
N ALA A 143 -4.67 19.44 1.70
CA ALA A 143 -5.28 20.37 0.76
C ALA A 143 -4.85 21.83 1.04
N ARG A 144 -4.83 22.23 2.33
CA ARG A 144 -4.32 23.56 2.73
C ARG A 144 -2.85 23.74 2.38
N GLY A 145 -2.02 22.70 2.58
CA GLY A 145 -0.61 22.70 2.16
C GLY A 145 -0.43 22.87 0.65
N ALA A 146 -1.40 22.42 -0.15
CA ALA A 146 -1.45 22.56 -1.60
C ALA A 146 -2.18 23.85 -2.07
N GLY A 147 -2.51 24.79 -1.16
CA GLY A 147 -3.13 26.07 -1.49
C GLY A 147 -4.66 26.02 -1.70
N LYS A 148 -5.32 24.96 -1.22
CA LYS A 148 -6.79 24.83 -1.24
C LYS A 148 -7.35 25.01 0.17
N ASP A 149 -8.58 25.50 0.28
CA ASP A 149 -9.20 25.68 1.60
C ASP A 149 -9.53 24.35 2.28
N LYS A 150 -9.98 23.35 1.51
CA LYS A 150 -10.33 22.02 1.97
C LYS A 150 -10.10 20.96 0.90
N GLN A 151 -10.17 19.70 1.30
CA GLN A 151 -10.07 18.56 0.40
C GLN A 151 -11.31 18.52 -0.54
N THR A 152 -11.06 18.09 -1.78
CA THR A 152 -12.12 17.78 -2.75
C THR A 152 -13.02 16.68 -2.20
N ALA A 153 -14.32 16.71 -2.52
CA ALA A 153 -15.29 15.71 -2.09
C ALA A 153 -14.85 14.28 -2.48
N HIS A 154 -15.19 13.29 -1.65
CA HIS A 154 -14.68 11.92 -1.76
C HIS A 154 -14.86 11.33 -3.17
N ASP A 155 -16.06 11.40 -3.74
CA ASP A 155 -16.34 10.75 -5.03
C ASP A 155 -15.74 11.55 -6.21
N ASP A 156 -15.71 12.88 -6.14
CA ASP A 156 -15.06 13.74 -7.13
C ASP A 156 -13.54 13.47 -7.22
N ARG A 157 -12.90 13.11 -6.09
CA ARG A 157 -11.47 12.71 -6.10
C ARG A 157 -11.23 11.47 -6.97
N TYR A 158 -12.15 10.52 -6.98
CA TYR A 158 -12.04 9.34 -7.82
C TYR A 158 -12.33 9.63 -9.30
N ASP A 159 -13.20 10.59 -9.61
CA ASP A 159 -13.43 11.01 -11.00
C ASP A 159 -12.18 11.69 -11.59
N ILE A 160 -11.50 12.51 -10.78
CA ILE A 160 -10.19 13.07 -11.14
C ILE A 160 -9.14 11.96 -11.29
N ALA A 161 -9.19 10.94 -10.41
CA ALA A 161 -8.27 9.81 -10.46
C ALA A 161 -8.44 8.97 -11.72
N ASP A 162 -9.66 8.70 -12.17
CA ASP A 162 -9.91 7.96 -13.41
C ASP A 162 -9.27 8.68 -14.62
N GLU A 163 -9.42 10.02 -14.71
CA GLU A 163 -8.79 10.81 -15.77
C GLU A 163 -7.26 10.82 -15.65
N TYR A 164 -6.74 10.89 -14.42
CA TYR A 164 -5.31 10.79 -14.15
C TYR A 164 -4.73 9.45 -14.65
N MET A 165 -5.42 8.34 -14.34
CA MET A 165 -5.01 7.00 -14.79
C MET A 165 -5.00 6.92 -16.32
N GLU A 166 -5.98 7.48 -16.99
CA GLU A 166 -6.00 7.55 -18.45
C GLU A 166 -4.74 8.24 -19.01
N VAL A 167 -4.37 9.40 -18.45
CA VAL A 167 -3.19 10.15 -18.89
C VAL A 167 -1.91 9.36 -18.69
N VAL A 168 -1.69 8.77 -17.51
CA VAL A 168 -0.47 8.00 -17.24
C VAL A 168 -0.40 6.72 -18.07
N TYR A 169 -1.52 6.05 -18.34
CA TYR A 169 -1.57 4.90 -19.25
C TYR A 169 -1.19 5.29 -20.69
N LYS A 170 -1.71 6.40 -21.20
CA LYS A 170 -1.33 6.93 -22.51
C LYS A 170 0.18 7.18 -22.60
N LEU A 171 0.80 7.68 -21.54
CA LEU A 171 2.24 7.94 -21.47
C LEU A 171 3.05 6.63 -21.42
N TRP A 172 2.74 5.73 -20.49
CA TRP A 172 3.51 4.51 -20.28
C TRP A 172 3.33 3.47 -21.38
N GLU A 173 2.10 3.27 -21.84
CA GLU A 173 1.77 2.21 -22.79
C GLU A 173 1.73 2.70 -24.25
N GLY A 174 1.44 4.00 -24.47
CA GLY A 174 1.12 4.52 -25.78
C GLY A 174 2.18 5.37 -26.46
N SER A 175 3.21 5.85 -25.72
CA SER A 175 4.16 6.80 -26.29
C SER A 175 5.32 6.16 -27.05
N TRP A 176 5.77 4.97 -26.67
CA TRP A 176 6.91 4.29 -27.29
C TRP A 176 6.54 2.87 -27.70
N GLU A 177 7.02 2.45 -28.89
CA GLU A 177 7.04 1.03 -29.25
C GLU A 177 8.19 0.31 -28.54
N ASP A 178 8.10 -1.03 -28.44
CA ASP A 178 9.06 -1.81 -27.66
C ASP A 178 10.49 -1.77 -28.21
N ASP A 179 10.62 -1.69 -29.53
CA ASP A 179 11.87 -1.68 -30.26
C ASP A 179 12.28 -0.28 -30.76
N ALA A 180 11.67 0.78 -30.22
CA ALA A 180 12.00 2.15 -30.58
C ALA A 180 13.46 2.53 -30.23
N ALA A 181 13.99 2.04 -29.09
CA ALA A 181 15.35 2.30 -28.63
C ALA A 181 16.36 1.33 -29.28
N ILE A 182 16.91 1.67 -30.44
CA ILE A 182 17.77 0.80 -31.26
C ILE A 182 19.21 0.70 -30.75
N ARG A 183 19.74 1.79 -30.17
CA ARG A 183 21.13 1.89 -29.65
C ARG A 183 22.20 1.45 -30.67
N ASP A 184 22.04 1.79 -31.97
CA ASP A 184 22.99 1.48 -33.03
C ASP A 184 24.21 2.40 -32.94
N ARG A 185 25.27 1.89 -32.34
CA ARG A 185 26.51 2.64 -32.15
C ARG A 185 27.24 2.88 -33.47
N ALA A 186 27.12 1.98 -34.46
CA ALA A 186 27.82 2.09 -35.73
C ALA A 186 27.30 3.23 -36.57
N ARG A 187 25.98 3.44 -36.55
CA ARG A 187 25.32 4.55 -37.27
C ARG A 187 25.13 5.81 -36.41
N GLY A 188 25.42 5.76 -35.12
CA GLY A 188 25.18 6.86 -34.20
C GLY A 188 23.69 7.13 -33.95
N ILE A 189 22.82 6.13 -34.12
CA ILE A 189 21.36 6.25 -33.98
C ILE A 189 20.93 5.57 -32.67
N PHE A 190 20.37 6.33 -31.77
CA PHE A 190 19.89 5.80 -30.50
C PHE A 190 18.45 5.29 -30.57
N THR A 191 17.55 6.07 -31.19
CA THR A 191 16.11 5.79 -31.25
C THR A 191 15.62 5.90 -32.69
N ASP A 192 14.66 5.06 -33.08
CA ASP A 192 13.85 5.26 -34.27
C ASP A 192 12.69 6.23 -33.94
N PRO A 193 12.73 7.49 -34.44
CA PRO A 193 11.71 8.48 -34.10
C PRO A 193 10.32 8.14 -34.64
N SER A 194 10.23 7.27 -35.65
CA SER A 194 8.93 6.83 -36.20
C SER A 194 8.14 5.95 -35.25
N LYS A 195 8.85 5.34 -34.27
CA LYS A 195 8.30 4.47 -33.22
C LYS A 195 8.04 5.19 -31.90
N VAL A 196 8.17 6.52 -31.88
CA VAL A 196 7.87 7.35 -30.70
C VAL A 196 6.69 8.26 -31.00
N HIS A 197 5.60 8.03 -30.29
CA HIS A 197 4.31 8.64 -30.58
C HIS A 197 4.00 9.77 -29.60
N ARG A 198 3.47 10.85 -30.14
CA ARG A 198 2.95 11.95 -29.33
C ARG A 198 1.63 11.55 -28.69
N VAL A 199 1.55 11.72 -27.40
CA VAL A 199 0.35 11.53 -26.58
C VAL A 199 -0.41 12.83 -26.46
N THR A 200 -1.68 12.82 -26.81
CA THR A 200 -2.60 13.94 -26.62
C THR A 200 -3.72 13.57 -25.66
N HIS A 201 -4.09 14.50 -24.80
CA HIS A 201 -5.24 14.39 -23.91
C HIS A 201 -5.87 15.76 -23.73
N GLU A 202 -7.18 15.85 -23.91
CA GLU A 202 -8.01 17.01 -23.59
C GLU A 202 -9.18 16.56 -22.75
N GLY A 203 -9.04 16.60 -21.44
CA GLY A 203 -10.05 16.23 -20.48
C GLY A 203 -10.51 17.40 -19.62
N ARG A 204 -11.34 17.09 -18.65
CA ARG A 204 -11.87 18.06 -17.70
C ARG A 204 -10.79 18.60 -16.75
N ASN A 205 -9.91 17.74 -16.28
CA ASN A 205 -8.93 18.06 -15.25
C ASN A 205 -7.51 18.18 -15.82
N TYR A 206 -7.20 17.47 -16.92
CA TYR A 206 -5.86 17.41 -17.47
C TYR A 206 -5.84 17.72 -18.97
N LYS A 207 -4.78 18.39 -19.38
CA LYS A 207 -4.45 18.60 -20.81
C LYS A 207 -3.00 18.21 -21.03
N LEU A 208 -2.73 17.43 -22.08
CA LEU A 208 -1.41 16.94 -22.43
C LEU A 208 -1.23 16.94 -23.94
N ASN A 209 -0.04 17.35 -24.39
CA ASN A 209 0.45 17.18 -25.76
C ASN A 209 1.96 17.00 -25.72
N ALA A 210 2.42 15.76 -25.49
CA ALA A 210 3.84 15.46 -25.27
C ALA A 210 4.18 14.02 -25.68
N ILE A 211 5.48 13.71 -25.81
CA ILE A 211 5.98 12.34 -25.75
C ILE A 211 6.36 12.00 -24.31
N HIS A 212 6.29 10.74 -23.92
CA HIS A 212 6.88 10.28 -22.66
C HIS A 212 8.41 10.36 -22.76
N LEU A 213 9.07 10.93 -21.72
CA LEU A 213 10.52 11.18 -21.81
C LEU A 213 11.37 9.93 -21.54
N ALA A 214 10.83 8.95 -20.85
CA ALA A 214 11.53 7.69 -20.59
C ALA A 214 11.21 6.69 -21.72
N GLU A 215 12.24 5.96 -22.14
CA GLU A 215 12.05 4.76 -22.96
C GLU A 215 11.26 3.68 -22.18
N PRO A 216 10.73 2.63 -22.86
CA PRO A 216 9.95 1.60 -22.18
C PRO A 216 10.71 0.95 -21.05
N SER A 217 10.16 1.04 -19.84
CA SER A 217 10.68 0.35 -18.66
C SER A 217 10.20 -1.11 -18.61
N PRO A 218 10.79 -1.99 -17.77
CA PRO A 218 10.48 -3.42 -17.77
C PRO A 218 8.99 -3.74 -17.62
N GLN A 219 8.28 -3.02 -16.75
CA GLN A 219 6.84 -3.21 -16.53
C GLN A 219 5.97 -2.24 -17.35
N ARG A 220 6.53 -1.16 -17.88
CA ARG A 220 5.86 0.04 -18.43
C ARG A 220 4.98 0.72 -17.38
N THR A 221 3.79 0.23 -17.17
CA THR A 221 2.95 0.59 -16.03
C THR A 221 3.45 -0.15 -14.79
N PRO A 222 3.79 0.51 -13.68
CA PRO A 222 4.15 -0.17 -12.43
C PRO A 222 3.02 -1.08 -11.93
N VAL A 223 3.30 -2.04 -11.06
CA VAL A 223 2.21 -2.81 -10.41
C VAL A 223 1.29 -1.85 -9.67
N LEU A 224 -0.01 -1.96 -9.89
CA LEU A 224 -1.00 -1.04 -9.35
C LEU A 224 -1.63 -1.57 -8.08
N TYR A 225 -1.36 -0.88 -6.98
CA TYR A 225 -1.98 -1.11 -5.68
C TYR A 225 -3.06 -0.07 -5.40
N GLN A 226 -4.05 -0.43 -4.58
CA GLN A 226 -5.11 0.47 -4.15
C GLN A 226 -5.65 0.03 -2.79
N ALA A 227 -6.11 0.97 -1.94
CA ALA A 227 -6.55 0.69 -0.58
C ALA A 227 -7.99 1.14 -0.26
N GLY A 228 -8.79 1.56 -1.25
CA GLY A 228 -10.16 2.05 -1.03
C GLY A 228 -11.19 0.92 -1.00
N THR A 229 -11.92 0.80 0.10
CA THR A 229 -13.00 -0.19 0.26
C THR A 229 -14.41 0.42 0.27
N SER A 230 -14.53 1.74 0.10
CA SER A 230 -15.81 2.44 -0.14
C SER A 230 -16.46 1.96 -1.47
N PRO A 231 -17.76 2.16 -1.69
CA PRO A 231 -18.40 1.78 -2.96
C PRO A 231 -17.66 2.31 -4.18
N ARG A 232 -17.32 3.60 -4.21
CA ARG A 232 -16.59 4.25 -5.31
C ARG A 232 -15.14 3.73 -5.39
N GLY A 233 -14.47 3.52 -4.23
CA GLY A 233 -13.14 2.94 -4.17
C GLY A 233 -13.09 1.51 -4.71
N ARG A 234 -14.10 0.67 -4.47
CA ARG A 234 -14.19 -0.69 -5.04
C ARG A 234 -14.37 -0.66 -6.56
N GLN A 235 -15.14 0.28 -7.11
CA GLN A 235 -15.26 0.46 -8.56
C GLN A 235 -13.92 0.81 -9.18
N PHE A 236 -13.21 1.76 -8.60
CA PHE A 236 -11.88 2.16 -9.04
C PHE A 236 -10.88 0.99 -8.94
N ALA A 237 -10.88 0.25 -7.82
CA ALA A 237 -10.04 -0.92 -7.65
C ALA A 237 -10.33 -2.01 -8.69
N ALA A 238 -11.60 -2.33 -8.94
CA ALA A 238 -12.01 -3.31 -9.93
C ALA A 238 -11.55 -2.95 -11.35
N GLN A 239 -11.51 -1.67 -11.67
CA GLN A 239 -11.09 -1.18 -12.98
C GLN A 239 -9.57 -1.15 -13.14
N HIS A 240 -8.84 -0.64 -12.13
CA HIS A 240 -7.43 -0.26 -12.25
C HIS A 240 -6.45 -1.12 -11.45
N ALA A 241 -6.85 -1.63 -10.27
CA ALA A 241 -5.92 -2.27 -9.37
C ALA A 241 -5.55 -3.70 -9.80
N GLU A 242 -4.30 -4.09 -9.51
CA GLU A 242 -3.80 -5.47 -9.55
C GLU A 242 -3.72 -6.05 -8.13
N CYS A 243 -3.49 -5.20 -7.13
CA CYS A 243 -3.47 -5.57 -5.72
C CYS A 243 -4.34 -4.59 -4.92
N VAL A 244 -5.14 -5.13 -3.99
CA VAL A 244 -5.96 -4.30 -3.11
C VAL A 244 -5.59 -4.57 -1.67
N PHE A 245 -5.25 -3.51 -0.94
CA PHE A 245 -5.04 -3.56 0.49
C PHE A 245 -6.32 -3.21 1.25
N MET A 246 -6.55 -3.95 2.32
CA MET A 246 -7.69 -3.69 3.19
C MET A 246 -7.32 -3.90 4.66
N SER A 247 -7.94 -3.12 5.52
CA SER A 247 -7.81 -3.23 6.97
C SER A 247 -9.16 -3.51 7.61
N GLY A 248 -9.15 -4.29 8.67
CA GLY A 248 -10.34 -4.58 9.46
C GLY A 248 -9.99 -5.49 10.62
N PRO A 249 -10.73 -5.42 11.73
CA PRO A 249 -10.36 -6.08 12.98
C PRO A 249 -10.62 -7.58 12.99
N SER A 250 -11.37 -8.12 12.04
CA SER A 250 -11.78 -9.54 12.03
C SER A 250 -12.06 -10.07 10.62
N ALA A 251 -12.08 -11.40 10.49
CA ALA A 251 -12.45 -12.09 9.26
C ALA A 251 -13.89 -11.78 8.83
N LYS A 252 -14.82 -11.56 9.79
CA LYS A 252 -16.19 -11.14 9.51
C LYS A 252 -16.25 -9.81 8.74
N VAL A 253 -15.25 -8.95 8.93
CA VAL A 253 -15.14 -7.65 8.23
C VAL A 253 -14.44 -7.81 6.88
N ILE A 254 -13.37 -8.58 6.82
CA ILE A 254 -12.53 -8.71 5.62
C ILE A 254 -13.18 -9.57 4.54
N GLY A 255 -13.74 -10.74 4.88
CA GLY A 255 -14.33 -11.67 3.90
C GLY A 255 -15.38 -11.03 2.98
N PRO A 256 -16.41 -10.34 3.53
CA PRO A 256 -17.39 -9.63 2.69
C PRO A 256 -16.79 -8.55 1.78
N ARG A 257 -15.71 -7.89 2.20
CA ARG A 257 -15.03 -6.87 1.38
C ARG A 257 -14.29 -7.51 0.21
N VAL A 258 -13.60 -8.62 0.45
CA VAL A 258 -12.97 -9.42 -0.61
C VAL A 258 -14.02 -9.85 -1.64
N ALA A 259 -15.11 -10.44 -1.18
CA ALA A 259 -16.21 -10.89 -2.06
C ALA A 259 -16.78 -9.73 -2.90
N ALA A 260 -17.02 -8.57 -2.29
CA ALA A 260 -17.55 -7.39 -2.98
C ALA A 260 -16.62 -6.84 -4.06
N ILE A 261 -15.29 -6.85 -3.84
CA ILE A 261 -14.32 -6.42 -4.85
C ILE A 261 -14.25 -7.44 -6.00
N ARG A 262 -14.24 -8.75 -5.70
CA ARG A 262 -14.27 -9.81 -6.71
C ARG A 262 -15.53 -9.74 -7.57
N GLU A 263 -16.69 -9.52 -6.95
CA GLU A 263 -17.95 -9.32 -7.69
C GLU A 263 -17.88 -8.10 -8.61
N GLN A 264 -17.32 -6.99 -8.11
CA GLN A 264 -17.18 -5.78 -8.92
C GLN A 264 -16.19 -5.97 -10.07
N ALA A 265 -15.10 -6.72 -9.89
CA ALA A 265 -14.17 -7.08 -10.96
C ALA A 265 -14.86 -7.87 -12.07
N ALA A 266 -15.69 -8.87 -11.72
CA ALA A 266 -16.48 -9.63 -12.69
C ALA A 266 -17.45 -8.75 -13.49
N LYS A 267 -18.08 -7.75 -12.84
CA LYS A 267 -18.99 -6.80 -13.51
C LYS A 267 -18.31 -5.94 -14.57
N VAL A 268 -17.02 -5.64 -14.40
CA VAL A 268 -16.23 -4.88 -15.39
C VAL A 268 -15.47 -5.79 -16.37
N GLY A 269 -15.77 -7.09 -16.37
CA GLY A 269 -15.19 -8.06 -17.30
C GLY A 269 -13.77 -8.51 -16.97
N ARG A 270 -13.25 -8.24 -15.76
CA ARG A 270 -11.96 -8.74 -15.29
C ARG A 270 -12.11 -10.05 -14.52
N ASP A 271 -11.12 -10.93 -14.64
CA ASP A 271 -11.06 -12.11 -13.78
C ASP A 271 -10.88 -11.67 -12.31
N PRO A 272 -11.83 -12.02 -11.41
CA PRO A 272 -11.72 -11.70 -9.99
C PRO A 272 -10.42 -12.21 -9.32
N ARG A 273 -9.80 -13.27 -9.85
CA ARG A 273 -8.56 -13.86 -9.33
C ARG A 273 -7.30 -13.14 -9.80
N GLU A 274 -7.42 -12.25 -10.78
CA GLU A 274 -6.34 -11.37 -11.22
C GLU A 274 -6.23 -10.07 -10.39
N ILE A 275 -7.03 -9.92 -9.34
CA ILE A 275 -6.86 -8.87 -8.33
C ILE A 275 -6.47 -9.56 -7.02
N LEU A 276 -5.22 -9.38 -6.60
CA LEU A 276 -4.73 -9.97 -5.36
C LEU A 276 -5.20 -9.14 -4.16
N MET A 277 -5.76 -9.82 -3.17
CA MET A 277 -6.29 -9.21 -1.96
C MET A 277 -5.31 -9.36 -0.81
N PHE A 278 -4.86 -8.25 -0.24
CA PHE A 278 -3.98 -8.22 0.92
C PHE A 278 -4.71 -7.64 2.11
N SER A 279 -4.71 -8.33 3.25
CA SER A 279 -5.24 -7.77 4.48
C SER A 279 -4.14 -7.37 5.44
N MET A 280 -4.40 -6.31 6.20
CA MET A 280 -3.56 -5.94 7.33
C MET A 280 -3.57 -7.06 8.38
N PHE A 281 -2.39 -7.42 8.89
CA PHE A 281 -2.24 -8.51 9.85
C PHE A 281 -0.94 -8.34 10.64
N THR A 282 -1.04 -8.07 11.93
CA THR A 282 0.12 -7.86 12.81
C THR A 282 0.43 -9.12 13.59
N VAL A 283 1.71 -9.49 13.68
CA VAL A 283 2.14 -10.65 14.45
C VAL A 283 3.19 -10.25 15.49
N ILE A 284 3.11 -10.85 16.68
CA ILE A 284 4.12 -10.72 17.75
C ILE A 284 4.56 -12.12 18.13
N LEU A 285 5.79 -12.44 17.73
CA LEU A 285 6.35 -13.79 17.82
C LEU A 285 7.21 -13.96 19.08
N GLY A 286 7.16 -15.16 19.64
CA GLY A 286 8.08 -15.62 20.68
C GLY A 286 8.36 -17.10 20.50
N GLU A 287 9.50 -17.59 21.04
CA GLU A 287 9.85 -19.02 21.01
C GLU A 287 8.86 -19.89 21.81
N THR A 288 8.19 -19.28 22.79
CA THR A 288 7.14 -19.92 23.60
C THR A 288 5.91 -19.01 23.71
N GLU A 289 4.74 -19.57 23.97
CA GLU A 289 3.50 -18.81 24.21
C GLU A 289 3.67 -17.79 25.34
N ALA A 290 4.33 -18.19 26.44
CA ALA A 290 4.61 -17.29 27.56
C ALA A 290 5.55 -16.14 27.15
N GLY A 291 6.59 -16.43 26.36
CA GLY A 291 7.53 -15.43 25.84
C GLY A 291 6.85 -14.44 24.89
N ALA A 292 6.04 -14.93 23.94
CA ALA A 292 5.27 -14.09 23.04
C ALA A 292 4.30 -13.16 23.81
N LYS A 293 3.60 -13.70 24.80
CA LYS A 293 2.69 -12.93 25.63
C LYS A 293 3.42 -11.87 26.47
N ALA A 294 4.55 -12.22 27.08
CA ALA A 294 5.37 -11.27 27.86
C ALA A 294 5.87 -10.12 26.94
N LYS A 295 6.33 -10.43 25.72
CA LYS A 295 6.73 -9.45 24.73
C LYS A 295 5.57 -8.54 24.32
N TYR A 296 4.36 -9.08 24.12
CA TYR A 296 3.18 -8.29 23.82
C TYR A 296 2.82 -7.32 24.95
N GLU A 297 2.85 -7.80 26.22
CA GLU A 297 2.58 -6.95 27.38
C GLU A 297 3.65 -5.86 27.55
N ASP A 298 4.92 -6.16 27.25
CA ASP A 298 5.99 -5.17 27.21
C ASP A 298 5.71 -4.09 26.15
N TYR A 299 5.35 -4.47 24.94
CA TYR A 299 4.94 -3.52 23.87
C TYR A 299 3.75 -2.66 24.30
N ARG A 300 2.75 -3.24 24.97
CA ARG A 300 1.58 -2.50 25.47
C ARG A 300 1.95 -1.37 26.45
N ASN A 301 3.03 -1.52 27.22
CA ASN A 301 3.50 -0.49 28.12
C ASN A 301 4.07 0.75 27.41
N HIS A 302 4.37 0.63 26.12
CA HIS A 302 4.90 1.71 25.29
C HIS A 302 3.81 2.39 24.43
N ILE A 303 2.57 1.92 24.43
CA ILE A 303 1.48 2.54 23.65
C ILE A 303 1.24 3.98 24.13
N SER A 304 1.08 4.89 23.17
CA SER A 304 0.51 6.21 23.43
C SER A 304 -1.00 6.20 23.10
N PRO A 305 -1.89 6.20 24.11
CA PRO A 305 -3.34 6.25 23.86
C PRO A 305 -3.77 7.50 23.08
N GLU A 306 -3.20 8.66 23.40
CA GLU A 306 -3.48 9.91 22.68
C GLU A 306 -2.96 9.84 21.25
N GLY A 307 -1.80 9.24 21.02
CA GLY A 307 -1.28 9.00 19.68
C GLY A 307 -2.20 8.10 18.85
N ALA A 308 -2.73 7.03 19.45
CA ALA A 308 -3.70 6.13 18.82
C ALA A 308 -5.02 6.84 18.48
N LEU A 309 -5.55 7.66 19.40
CA LEU A 309 -6.75 8.46 19.16
C LEU A 309 -6.51 9.58 18.14
N THR A 310 -5.29 10.12 18.06
CA THR A 310 -4.89 11.07 17.02
C THR A 310 -4.94 10.44 15.63
N LEU A 311 -4.43 9.19 15.46
CA LEU A 311 -4.57 8.42 14.23
C LEU A 311 -6.04 8.23 13.87
N MET A 312 -6.84 7.76 14.81
CA MET A 312 -8.28 7.52 14.58
C MET A 312 -9.01 8.80 14.21
N SER A 313 -8.68 9.92 14.86
CA SER A 313 -9.27 11.22 14.52
C SER A 313 -8.98 11.62 13.07
N GLY A 314 -7.73 11.47 12.65
CA GLY A 314 -7.33 11.75 11.27
C GLY A 314 -7.97 10.81 10.25
N TRP A 315 -8.02 9.50 10.55
CA TRP A 315 -8.63 8.51 9.64
C TRP A 315 -10.15 8.65 9.52
N THR A 316 -10.84 9.02 10.60
CA THR A 316 -12.31 9.08 10.64
C THR A 316 -12.88 10.47 10.44
N GLY A 317 -12.05 11.52 10.63
CA GLY A 317 -12.53 12.91 10.67
C GLY A 317 -13.34 13.26 11.91
N VAL A 318 -13.30 12.43 12.97
CA VAL A 318 -13.98 12.65 14.25
C VAL A 318 -12.96 13.07 15.29
N ASP A 319 -13.21 14.15 16.01
CA ASP A 319 -12.36 14.60 17.10
C ASP A 319 -12.60 13.75 18.36
N PHE A 320 -11.77 12.71 18.54
CA PHE A 320 -11.84 11.83 19.69
C PHE A 320 -11.41 12.49 21.01
N SER A 321 -10.80 13.69 20.98
CA SER A 321 -10.47 14.44 22.19
C SER A 321 -11.70 14.93 22.95
N GLN A 322 -12.84 15.04 22.25
CA GLN A 322 -14.11 15.49 22.81
C GLN A 322 -14.94 14.35 23.40
N LEU A 323 -14.48 13.11 23.30
CA LEU A 323 -15.23 11.92 23.72
C LEU A 323 -14.66 11.37 25.04
N ALA A 324 -15.53 10.97 25.98
CA ALA A 324 -15.09 10.28 27.17
C ALA A 324 -14.57 8.88 26.84
N LEU A 325 -13.54 8.39 27.56
CA LEU A 325 -12.89 7.11 27.27
C LEU A 325 -13.87 5.92 27.30
N ASP A 326 -14.87 5.94 28.17
CA ASP A 326 -15.86 4.87 28.29
C ASP A 326 -17.12 5.11 27.42
N GLN A 327 -17.12 6.18 26.60
CA GLN A 327 -18.18 6.46 25.65
C GLN A 327 -18.15 5.51 24.47
N GLU A 328 -19.33 5.02 24.05
CA GLU A 328 -19.50 4.24 22.84
C GLU A 328 -19.23 5.10 21.60
N VAL A 329 -18.47 4.54 20.64
CA VAL A 329 -18.19 5.19 19.36
C VAL A 329 -19.40 5.07 18.43
N ARG A 330 -19.99 6.20 18.05
CA ARG A 330 -21.13 6.25 17.14
C ARG A 330 -20.69 6.51 15.70
N HIS A 331 -21.41 5.93 14.76
CA HIS A 331 -21.14 6.17 13.34
C HIS A 331 -21.37 7.64 12.94
N VAL A 332 -20.38 8.18 12.20
CA VAL A 332 -20.46 9.50 11.58
C VAL A 332 -20.10 9.35 10.09
N THR A 333 -20.87 9.99 9.23
CA THR A 333 -20.58 10.04 7.78
C THR A 333 -19.98 11.40 7.44
N ASN A 334 -18.78 11.39 6.84
CA ASN A 334 -18.06 12.57 6.36
C ASN A 334 -17.20 12.23 5.15
N ASP A 335 -16.38 13.17 4.65
CA ASP A 335 -15.50 12.99 3.50
C ASP A 335 -14.12 12.41 3.84
N ALA A 336 -13.85 12.06 5.10
CA ALA A 336 -12.64 11.39 5.55
C ALA A 336 -12.66 9.87 5.25
N GLY A 337 -11.93 9.08 5.99
CA GLY A 337 -11.80 7.65 5.77
C GLY A 337 -13.04 6.84 6.17
N ARG A 338 -14.04 6.78 5.32
CA ARG A 338 -15.32 6.06 5.56
C ARG A 338 -15.11 4.64 6.05
N SER A 339 -14.13 3.91 5.49
CA SER A 339 -13.82 2.54 5.89
C SER A 339 -13.27 2.43 7.32
N ALA A 340 -12.53 3.43 7.79
CA ALA A 340 -12.00 3.45 9.16
C ALA A 340 -13.14 3.58 10.19
N MET A 341 -14.09 4.47 9.93
CA MET A 341 -15.27 4.60 10.77
C MET A 341 -16.14 3.35 10.75
N ASP A 342 -16.37 2.76 9.57
CA ASP A 342 -17.15 1.52 9.43
C ASP A 342 -16.53 0.36 10.23
N ASN A 343 -15.21 0.25 10.27
CA ASN A 343 -14.49 -0.81 11.00
C ASN A 343 -14.84 -0.88 12.48
N ILE A 344 -15.10 0.27 13.11
CA ILE A 344 -15.37 0.39 14.56
C ILE A 344 -16.84 0.66 14.88
N THR A 345 -17.74 0.65 13.88
CA THR A 345 -19.15 0.98 14.12
C THR A 345 -20.16 0.04 13.46
N ARG A 346 -19.95 -0.34 12.20
CA ARG A 346 -20.97 -1.05 11.39
C ARG A 346 -20.49 -2.38 10.81
N ALA A 347 -19.19 -2.55 10.64
CA ALA A 347 -18.64 -3.70 9.92
C ALA A 347 -18.78 -5.02 10.71
N ASP A 348 -18.82 -4.95 12.04
CA ASP A 348 -19.21 -6.05 12.93
C ASP A 348 -20.33 -5.58 13.85
N PRO A 349 -21.61 -5.86 13.53
CA PRO A 349 -22.75 -5.42 14.33
C PRO A 349 -22.85 -6.06 15.71
N ASP A 350 -22.11 -7.15 15.93
CA ASP A 350 -22.08 -7.84 17.22
C ASP A 350 -21.09 -7.20 18.21
N ARG A 351 -20.32 -6.19 17.76
CA ARG A 351 -19.30 -5.51 18.58
C ARG A 351 -19.56 -4.01 18.67
N VAL A 352 -19.70 -3.54 19.89
CA VAL A 352 -19.73 -2.10 20.22
C VAL A 352 -18.37 -1.71 20.77
N TRP A 353 -17.79 -0.64 20.24
CA TRP A 353 -16.49 -0.13 20.65
C TRP A 353 -16.65 1.09 21.57
N THR A 354 -15.92 1.12 22.67
CA THR A 354 -15.67 2.34 23.44
C THR A 354 -14.42 3.05 22.94
N VAL A 355 -14.28 4.33 23.22
CA VAL A 355 -13.09 5.13 22.88
C VAL A 355 -11.82 4.50 23.47
N ARG A 356 -11.87 3.98 24.69
CA ARG A 356 -10.78 3.26 25.35
C ARG A 356 -10.36 2.02 24.57
N GLU A 357 -11.32 1.21 24.15
CA GLU A 357 -11.02 0.00 23.36
C GLU A 357 -10.42 0.33 21.99
N VAL A 358 -10.89 1.41 21.35
CA VAL A 358 -10.30 1.92 20.10
C VAL A 358 -8.84 2.31 20.33
N ALA A 359 -8.53 3.09 21.37
CA ALA A 359 -7.17 3.50 21.67
C ALA A 359 -6.24 2.30 21.92
N GLN A 360 -6.71 1.30 22.67
CA GLN A 360 -5.95 0.08 22.96
C GLN A 360 -5.72 -0.78 21.73
N HIS A 361 -6.74 -0.92 20.85
CA HIS A 361 -6.65 -1.73 19.66
C HIS A 361 -5.73 -1.08 18.61
N VAL A 362 -5.92 0.22 18.37
CA VAL A 362 -5.14 0.97 17.37
C VAL A 362 -3.70 1.21 17.82
N GLY A 363 -3.44 1.13 19.11
CA GLY A 363 -2.11 1.35 19.70
C GLY A 363 -1.03 0.35 19.26
N ILE A 364 -1.41 -0.82 18.72
CA ILE A 364 -0.47 -1.79 18.12
C ILE A 364 -1.04 -2.29 16.81
N GLY A 365 -0.35 -2.02 15.70
CA GLY A 365 -0.68 -2.55 14.38
C GLY A 365 -1.91 -1.92 13.71
N GLY A 366 -2.42 -0.81 14.21
CA GLY A 366 -3.55 -0.08 13.61
C GLY A 366 -4.89 -0.82 13.75
N ILE A 367 -5.71 -0.85 12.68
CA ILE A 367 -7.07 -1.43 12.70
C ILE A 367 -7.06 -2.95 12.37
N GLY A 368 -5.91 -3.54 12.07
CA GLY A 368 -5.81 -4.97 11.78
C GLY A 368 -5.88 -5.86 13.03
N PRO A 369 -6.02 -7.18 12.86
CA PRO A 369 -5.85 -8.11 13.97
C PRO A 369 -4.40 -8.14 14.43
N VAL A 370 -4.19 -8.43 15.72
CA VAL A 370 -2.89 -8.65 16.33
C VAL A 370 -2.85 -10.07 16.88
N ILE A 371 -1.97 -10.89 16.33
CA ILE A 371 -1.83 -12.30 16.71
C ILE A 371 -0.52 -12.48 17.47
N VAL A 372 -0.62 -13.09 18.65
CA VAL A 372 0.50 -13.29 19.59
C VAL A 372 0.70 -14.77 19.83
N GLY A 373 1.91 -15.27 19.62
CA GLY A 373 2.18 -16.69 19.84
C GLY A 373 3.50 -17.20 19.28
N THR A 374 3.66 -18.54 19.34
CA THR A 374 4.76 -19.21 18.66
C THR A 374 4.57 -19.18 17.14
N PRO A 375 5.63 -19.45 16.36
CA PRO A 375 5.52 -19.53 14.89
C PRO A 375 4.43 -20.51 14.44
N GLU A 376 4.27 -21.64 15.09
CA GLU A 376 3.27 -22.66 14.76
C GLU A 376 1.85 -22.12 14.95
N LYS A 377 1.58 -21.50 16.10
CA LYS A 377 0.26 -20.93 16.40
C LYS A 377 -0.07 -19.77 15.45
N VAL A 378 0.88 -18.89 15.23
CA VAL A 378 0.68 -17.77 14.29
C VAL A 378 0.43 -18.28 12.89
N ALA A 379 1.11 -19.34 12.45
CA ALA A 379 0.85 -19.98 11.17
C ALA A 379 -0.56 -20.59 11.08
N ASP A 380 -1.05 -21.24 12.14
CA ASP A 380 -2.43 -21.76 12.22
C ASP A 380 -3.46 -20.65 12.05
N GLU A 381 -3.27 -19.52 12.76
CA GLU A 381 -4.16 -18.35 12.66
C GLU A 381 -4.13 -17.71 11.27
N ILE A 382 -2.96 -17.62 10.64
CA ILE A 382 -2.84 -17.14 9.25
C ILE A 382 -3.58 -18.08 8.28
N GLU A 383 -3.42 -19.39 8.41
CA GLU A 383 -4.11 -20.35 7.56
C GLU A 383 -5.63 -20.24 7.71
N ALA A 384 -6.14 -20.18 8.96
CA ALA A 384 -7.55 -19.97 9.24
C ALA A 384 -8.07 -18.62 8.68
N TRP A 385 -7.24 -17.57 8.75
CA TRP A 385 -7.57 -16.26 8.16
C TRP A 385 -7.73 -16.35 6.64
N PHE A 386 -6.80 -17.01 5.93
CA PHE A 386 -6.89 -17.21 4.48
C PHE A 386 -8.12 -18.00 4.07
N GLU A 387 -8.47 -19.06 4.83
CA GLU A 387 -9.64 -19.89 4.57
C GLU A 387 -10.96 -19.11 4.75
N SER A 388 -11.02 -18.28 5.80
CA SER A 388 -12.24 -17.54 6.14
C SER A 388 -12.45 -16.25 5.35
N THR A 389 -11.39 -15.67 4.77
CA THR A 389 -11.45 -14.35 4.11
C THR A 389 -11.20 -14.39 2.60
N ASP A 390 -10.63 -15.47 2.07
CA ASP A 390 -10.19 -15.62 0.68
C ASP A 390 -9.14 -14.57 0.23
N VAL A 391 -8.34 -14.01 1.15
CA VAL A 391 -7.23 -13.13 0.81
C VAL A 391 -6.10 -13.88 0.11
N ASP A 392 -5.22 -13.15 -0.58
CA ASP A 392 -4.08 -13.70 -1.35
C ASP A 392 -2.74 -13.39 -0.67
N GLY A 393 -2.74 -12.50 0.32
CA GLY A 393 -1.56 -12.10 1.05
C GLY A 393 -1.87 -11.27 2.29
N LEU A 394 -0.81 -10.99 3.04
CA LEU A 394 -0.83 -10.13 4.22
C LEU A 394 0.01 -8.89 3.98
N ASN A 395 -0.50 -7.75 4.43
CA ASN A 395 0.25 -6.51 4.55
C ASN A 395 0.54 -6.30 6.02
N MET A 396 1.78 -6.60 6.42
CA MET A 396 2.17 -6.77 7.83
C MET A 396 2.77 -5.50 8.40
N PRO A 397 2.03 -4.73 9.22
CA PRO A 397 2.63 -3.67 10.02
C PRO A 397 3.45 -4.28 11.16
N PHE A 398 4.20 -3.43 11.83
CA PHE A 398 5.05 -3.76 12.97
C PHE A 398 4.60 -3.01 14.22
N ALA A 399 4.90 -3.57 15.37
CA ALA A 399 4.92 -2.85 16.64
C ALA A 399 6.28 -2.17 16.81
N VAL A 400 7.38 -2.91 16.57
CA VAL A 400 8.77 -2.49 16.72
C VAL A 400 9.55 -2.81 15.44
N SER A 401 10.19 -1.82 14.83
CA SER A 401 10.94 -2.00 13.59
C SER A 401 12.46 -1.74 13.77
N PRO A 402 13.35 -2.55 13.17
CA PRO A 402 13.07 -3.70 12.27
C PRO A 402 12.78 -5.00 13.01
N GLY A 403 12.81 -5.01 14.35
CA GLY A 403 12.80 -6.20 15.19
C GLY A 403 11.67 -7.19 14.89
N ASP A 404 10.43 -6.73 14.66
CA ASP A 404 9.32 -7.64 14.34
C ASP A 404 9.47 -8.25 12.94
N PHE A 405 10.01 -7.51 11.97
CA PHE A 405 10.29 -8.07 10.64
C PHE A 405 11.43 -9.09 10.64
N GLU A 406 12.42 -8.89 11.53
CA GLU A 406 13.48 -9.89 11.76
C GLU A 406 12.89 -11.15 12.37
N ASP A 407 12.05 -11.02 13.41
CA ASP A 407 11.36 -12.17 14.03
C ASP A 407 10.46 -12.92 13.01
N ILE A 408 9.73 -12.20 12.13
CA ILE A 408 8.96 -12.82 11.04
C ILE A 408 9.87 -13.59 10.10
N SER A 409 10.98 -12.98 9.68
CA SER A 409 11.93 -13.59 8.74
C SER A 409 12.60 -14.84 9.32
N ASP A 410 12.94 -14.82 10.60
CA ASP A 410 13.76 -15.84 11.25
C ASP A 410 12.92 -16.95 11.91
N MET A 411 11.66 -16.68 12.26
CA MET A 411 10.80 -17.62 12.99
C MET A 411 9.55 -18.05 12.16
N LEU A 412 8.76 -17.11 11.64
CA LEU A 412 7.49 -17.42 10.97
C LEU A 412 7.69 -17.94 9.55
N VAL A 413 8.56 -17.30 8.77
CA VAL A 413 8.82 -17.68 7.37
C VAL A 413 9.35 -19.12 7.25
N PRO A 414 10.28 -19.60 8.09
CA PRO A 414 10.66 -21.02 8.10
C PRO A 414 9.49 -21.96 8.34
N GLU A 415 8.60 -21.65 9.27
CA GLU A 415 7.42 -22.47 9.61
C GLU A 415 6.42 -22.52 8.44
N LEU A 416 6.08 -21.36 7.85
CA LEU A 416 5.20 -21.32 6.67
C LEU A 416 5.81 -22.06 5.47
N THR A 417 7.13 -22.00 5.31
CA THR A 417 7.86 -22.73 4.26
C THR A 417 7.83 -24.24 4.51
N ARG A 418 8.01 -24.68 5.76
CA ARG A 418 7.91 -26.08 6.17
C ARG A 418 6.51 -26.65 5.90
N ARG A 419 5.47 -25.86 6.11
CA ARG A 419 4.06 -26.22 5.79
C ARG A 419 3.76 -26.22 4.28
N GLY A 420 4.68 -25.76 3.43
CA GLY A 420 4.43 -25.61 2.00
C GLY A 420 3.47 -24.48 1.65
N ARG A 421 3.32 -23.51 2.55
CA ARG A 421 2.44 -22.34 2.41
C ARG A 421 3.19 -21.09 1.93
N TYR A 422 4.52 -21.12 1.95
CA TYR A 422 5.39 -20.02 1.55
C TYR A 422 6.50 -20.48 0.63
N LYS A 423 6.94 -19.58 -0.24
CA LYS A 423 8.01 -19.85 -1.22
C LYS A 423 9.32 -20.23 -0.56
N LYS A 424 10.04 -21.19 -1.16
CA LYS A 424 11.38 -21.57 -0.73
C LYS A 424 12.46 -20.62 -1.23
N ASP A 425 12.21 -19.99 -2.38
CA ASP A 425 13.09 -19.01 -2.99
C ASP A 425 12.26 -18.03 -3.84
N TYR A 426 12.87 -16.92 -4.24
CA TYR A 426 12.25 -15.97 -5.14
C TYR A 426 12.13 -16.52 -6.56
N ALA A 427 10.99 -16.34 -7.20
CA ALA A 427 10.89 -16.50 -8.63
C ALA A 427 11.69 -15.39 -9.36
N PRO A 428 12.31 -15.68 -10.52
CA PRO A 428 12.95 -14.66 -11.35
C PRO A 428 11.92 -13.69 -11.95
N GLY A 429 12.42 -12.55 -12.46
CA GLY A 429 11.62 -11.59 -13.20
C GLY A 429 11.19 -10.38 -12.37
N THR A 430 10.30 -9.58 -12.96
CA THR A 430 9.74 -8.36 -12.40
C THR A 430 8.84 -8.64 -11.18
N LEU A 431 8.47 -7.60 -10.43
CA LEU A 431 7.50 -7.72 -9.35
C LEU A 431 6.17 -8.32 -9.86
N ARG A 432 5.70 -7.85 -11.04
CA ARG A 432 4.47 -8.38 -11.62
C ARG A 432 4.58 -9.87 -11.94
N GLU A 433 5.69 -10.33 -12.51
CA GLU A 433 5.91 -11.75 -12.77
C GLU A 433 5.95 -12.59 -11.49
N LYS A 434 6.53 -12.08 -10.42
CA LYS A 434 6.52 -12.75 -9.11
C LYS A 434 5.12 -12.87 -8.51
N LEU A 435 4.26 -11.88 -8.74
CA LEU A 435 2.89 -11.86 -8.23
C LEU A 435 1.91 -12.68 -9.09
N PHE A 436 2.06 -12.64 -10.42
CA PHE A 436 1.07 -13.15 -11.37
C PHE A 436 1.57 -14.28 -12.29
N GLY A 437 2.86 -14.63 -12.22
CA GLY A 437 3.47 -15.72 -12.99
C GLY A 437 4.42 -15.23 -14.08
N ALA A 438 5.34 -16.12 -14.45
CA ALA A 438 6.36 -15.86 -15.46
C ALA A 438 5.78 -15.42 -16.81
N GLY A 439 6.45 -14.49 -17.49
CA GLY A 439 6.04 -13.92 -18.77
C GLY A 439 4.97 -12.83 -18.66
N ARG A 440 4.55 -12.49 -17.46
CA ARG A 440 3.55 -11.45 -17.20
C ARG A 440 4.20 -10.15 -16.69
N ALA A 441 5.33 -9.74 -17.28
CA ALA A 441 6.00 -8.50 -16.89
C ALA A 441 5.12 -7.24 -17.11
N ARG A 442 4.16 -7.31 -18.01
CA ARG A 442 3.27 -6.20 -18.40
C ARG A 442 1.81 -6.53 -18.15
N LEU A 443 1.00 -5.49 -18.02
CA LEU A 443 -0.46 -5.62 -17.97
C LEU A 443 -1.00 -6.38 -19.18
N SER A 444 -2.01 -7.21 -19.00
CA SER A 444 -2.71 -7.96 -20.06
C SER A 444 -4.17 -7.51 -20.18
N ALA A 445 -4.77 -7.73 -21.35
CA ALA A 445 -6.20 -7.53 -21.51
C ALA A 445 -6.98 -8.45 -20.51
N PRO A 446 -8.09 -7.96 -19.96
CA PRO A 446 -8.84 -6.76 -20.33
C PRO A 446 -8.48 -5.48 -19.54
N HIS A 447 -7.30 -5.38 -18.94
CA HIS A 447 -6.92 -4.17 -18.18
C HIS A 447 -6.97 -2.92 -19.08
N PRO A 448 -7.56 -1.78 -18.63
CA PRO A 448 -7.80 -0.60 -19.45
C PRO A 448 -6.53 0.04 -20.03
N ALA A 449 -5.38 -0.10 -19.41
CA ALA A 449 -4.12 0.44 -19.92
C ALA A 449 -3.72 -0.15 -21.27
N VAL A 450 -4.06 -1.40 -21.56
CA VAL A 450 -3.64 -2.15 -22.74
C VAL A 450 -4.16 -1.53 -24.04
N GLN A 451 -5.34 -0.88 -24.02
CA GLN A 451 -5.94 -0.23 -25.19
C GLN A 451 -5.08 0.91 -25.78
N TYR A 452 -4.15 1.45 -24.99
CA TYR A 452 -3.32 2.57 -25.42
C TYR A 452 -2.06 2.14 -26.19
N ARG A 453 -1.75 0.85 -26.24
CA ARG A 453 -0.58 0.33 -26.98
C ARG A 453 -0.74 0.55 -28.48
N PRO A 454 0.31 1.01 -29.22
CA PRO A 454 0.22 1.30 -30.65
C PRO A 454 -0.31 0.12 -31.48
N GLN A 455 0.13 -1.10 -31.21
CA GLN A 455 -0.29 -2.31 -31.92
C GLN A 455 -1.78 -2.66 -31.71
N VAL A 456 -2.37 -2.29 -30.58
CA VAL A 456 -3.80 -2.50 -30.30
C VAL A 456 -4.64 -1.45 -31.04
N ARG A 457 -4.14 -0.21 -31.12
CA ARG A 457 -4.82 0.89 -31.84
C ARG A 457 -4.88 0.64 -33.34
N GLN A 458 -3.82 0.10 -33.94
CA GLN A 458 -3.80 -0.24 -35.38
C GLN A 458 -4.85 -1.29 -35.73
N LYS A 459 -5.00 -2.36 -34.91
CA LYS A 459 -6.03 -3.39 -35.12
C LYS A 459 -7.47 -2.92 -34.93
N ALA A 460 -7.70 -1.86 -34.18
CA ALA A 460 -9.04 -1.29 -33.97
C ALA A 460 -9.42 -0.26 -35.05
N ALA A 461 -8.45 0.18 -35.87
CA ALA A 461 -8.64 1.11 -37.00
C ALA A 461 -8.80 0.39 -38.35
N GLU A 462 -8.46 -0.90 -38.44
CA GLU A 462 -8.73 -1.83 -39.54
C GLU A 462 -10.10 -2.50 -39.34
#